data_70231068d8c996aa5c98ab31eb3cb15a
#
_entry.id   70231068d8c996aa5c98ab31eb3cb15a
#
_cell.length_a   1.000
_cell.length_b   1.000
_cell.length_c   1.000
_cell.angle_alpha   90.00
_cell.angle_beta   90.00
_cell.angle_gamma   90.00
#
_symmetry.space_group_name_H-M   'P 1'
#
loop_
_entity.id
_entity.type
_entity.pdbx_description
1 polymer ?
#
loop_
_entity_poly.entity_id
_entity_poly.type
_entity_poly.pdbx_seq_one_letter_code
_entity_poly.pdbx_strand_id
1 'polypeptide(L)'
;MPNWKKVIVSGSDAHLNTLELTNTTTNDSILVTSTDAGSSAAPVITLKRNSGSPADSDYLGQIKFKGENDADQEVVYSKISGKIQDKADGTEDGIIEFSNIKNGAATITARLKSDKLELLNSTSLEVAGNIDIPDDAILNIG
;
A
#
# COMPACT_ATOMS: atom_id res chain seq x y z
N MET A 1 3.32 -40.45 -3.02
CA MET A 1 3.00 -39.02 -3.25
C MET A 1 4.28 -38.28 -3.55
N PRO A 2 4.37 -37.49 -4.64
CA PRO A 2 5.55 -36.68 -4.93
C PRO A 2 5.78 -35.69 -3.77
N ASN A 3 7.00 -35.65 -3.25
CA ASN A 3 7.36 -34.76 -2.15
C ASN A 3 7.93 -33.44 -2.70
N TRP A 4 7.06 -32.48 -3.02
CA TRP A 4 7.40 -31.17 -3.56
C TRP A 4 7.99 -30.24 -2.50
N LYS A 5 9.07 -30.62 -1.83
CA LYS A 5 9.68 -29.83 -0.74
C LYS A 5 10.35 -28.54 -1.21
N LYS A 6 10.74 -28.43 -2.49
CA LYS A 6 11.29 -27.21 -3.11
C LYS A 6 10.93 -27.19 -4.59
N VAL A 7 10.09 -26.23 -5.02
CA VAL A 7 9.73 -26.03 -6.42
C VAL A 7 10.66 -25.01 -7.07
N ILE A 8 11.12 -24.02 -6.30
CA ILE A 8 12.05 -22.98 -6.74
C ILE A 8 13.29 -23.06 -5.84
N VAL A 9 14.48 -23.17 -6.44
CA VAL A 9 15.76 -23.27 -5.73
C VAL A 9 16.58 -22.01 -5.93
N SER A 10 17.61 -21.81 -5.09
CA SER A 10 18.54 -20.69 -5.17
C SER A 10 19.12 -20.51 -6.57
N GLY A 11 19.18 -19.27 -7.06
CA GLY A 11 19.71 -18.90 -8.37
C GLY A 11 18.73 -19.03 -9.52
N SER A 12 17.43 -19.30 -9.26
CA SER A 12 16.39 -19.38 -10.28
C SER A 12 15.42 -18.22 -10.20
N ASP A 13 15.09 -17.62 -11.34
CA ASP A 13 13.97 -16.68 -11.46
C ASP A 13 12.70 -17.46 -11.78
N ALA A 14 11.60 -17.12 -11.09
CA ALA A 14 10.28 -17.66 -11.39
C ALA A 14 9.42 -16.62 -12.09
N HIS A 15 9.00 -16.90 -13.32
CA HIS A 15 8.05 -16.07 -14.05
C HIS A 15 6.66 -16.69 -13.94
N LEU A 16 5.84 -16.14 -13.06
CA LEU A 16 4.49 -16.61 -12.78
C LEU A 16 3.46 -15.57 -13.24
N ASN A 17 2.41 -16.01 -13.91
CA ASN A 17 1.29 -15.15 -14.24
C ASN A 17 0.46 -14.81 -12.99
N THR A 18 0.31 -15.78 -12.10
CA THR A 18 -0.41 -15.63 -10.82
C THR A 18 0.27 -16.49 -9.76
N LEU A 19 0.36 -15.98 -8.54
CA LEU A 19 0.78 -16.72 -7.36
C LEU A 19 -0.33 -16.66 -6.33
N GLU A 20 -0.89 -17.81 -5.94
CA GLU A 20 -1.82 -17.96 -4.83
C GLU A 20 -1.16 -18.75 -3.71
N LEU A 21 -1.19 -18.22 -2.50
CA LEU A 21 -0.66 -18.86 -1.30
C LEU A 21 -1.80 -19.04 -0.29
N THR A 22 -2.11 -20.29 0.04
CA THR A 22 -3.09 -20.62 1.06
C THR A 22 -2.39 -21.17 2.30
N ASN A 23 -2.69 -20.59 3.46
CA ASN A 23 -2.14 -20.98 4.75
C ASN A 23 -3.28 -21.23 5.76
N THR A 24 -3.19 -22.30 6.51
CA THR A 24 -4.15 -22.68 7.58
C THR A 24 -3.60 -22.42 8.99
N THR A 25 -2.45 -21.73 9.07
CA THR A 25 -1.76 -21.43 10.33
C THR A 25 -1.57 -19.92 10.48
N THR A 26 -1.06 -19.48 11.63
CA THR A 26 -0.71 -18.09 11.91
C THR A 26 0.72 -17.72 11.48
N ASN A 27 1.44 -18.63 10.80
CA ASN A 27 2.77 -18.36 10.29
C ASN A 27 2.75 -17.43 9.07
N ASP A 28 3.85 -16.76 8.81
CA ASP A 28 4.01 -15.90 7.64
C ASP A 28 3.80 -16.71 6.34
N SER A 29 2.87 -16.26 5.51
CA SER A 29 2.68 -16.84 4.17
C SER A 29 3.72 -16.36 3.17
N ILE A 30 4.25 -15.16 3.36
CA ILE A 30 5.35 -14.58 2.58
C ILE A 30 6.36 -13.97 3.56
N LEU A 31 7.58 -14.52 3.56
CA LEU A 31 8.72 -13.97 4.30
C LEU A 31 9.80 -13.57 3.28
N VAL A 32 10.12 -12.30 3.23
CA VAL A 32 11.20 -11.75 2.39
C VAL A 32 12.31 -11.24 3.30
N THR A 33 13.46 -11.91 3.29
CA THR A 33 14.60 -11.58 4.16
C THR A 33 15.78 -11.14 3.31
N SER A 34 16.41 -10.04 3.70
CA SER A 34 17.74 -9.62 3.22
C SER A 34 18.77 -9.73 4.32
N THR A 35 19.96 -10.17 3.98
CA THR A 35 21.14 -10.17 4.87
C THR A 35 22.15 -9.09 4.49
N ASP A 36 21.75 -8.15 3.61
CA ASP A 36 22.59 -7.02 3.24
C ASP A 36 22.84 -6.10 4.44
N ALA A 37 24.10 -5.71 4.64
CA ALA A 37 24.53 -4.84 5.74
C ALA A 37 24.70 -3.36 5.28
N GLY A 38 24.42 -3.06 4.02
CA GLY A 38 24.47 -1.72 3.46
C GLY A 38 23.37 -0.79 3.97
N SER A 39 23.47 0.49 3.65
CA SER A 39 22.47 1.51 4.03
C SER A 39 21.32 1.65 3.03
N SER A 40 21.34 0.93 1.92
CA SER A 40 20.28 0.94 0.91
C SER A 40 19.08 0.13 1.37
N ALA A 41 17.90 0.46 0.84
CA ALA A 41 16.66 -0.26 1.18
C ALA A 41 16.73 -1.73 0.75
N ALA A 42 16.58 -2.64 1.71
CA ALA A 42 16.51 -4.09 1.49
C ALA A 42 15.76 -4.76 2.66
N PRO A 43 14.87 -5.74 2.42
CA PRO A 43 14.36 -6.19 1.12
C PRO A 43 13.38 -5.19 0.48
N VAL A 44 13.17 -5.30 -0.82
CA VAL A 44 12.27 -4.40 -1.58
C VAL A 44 11.15 -5.22 -2.24
N ILE A 45 9.90 -4.75 -2.10
CA ILE A 45 8.74 -5.24 -2.87
C ILE A 45 8.32 -4.15 -3.84
N THR A 46 8.39 -4.43 -5.14
CA THR A 46 8.02 -3.48 -6.19
C THR A 46 6.68 -3.85 -6.81
N LEU A 47 5.71 -2.94 -6.73
CA LEU A 47 4.46 -3.01 -7.47
C LEU A 47 4.56 -2.06 -8.66
N LYS A 48 4.69 -2.61 -9.89
CA LYS A 48 4.90 -1.82 -11.10
C LYS A 48 3.78 -2.02 -12.10
N ARG A 49 3.12 -0.93 -12.49
CA ARG A 49 2.27 -0.88 -13.67
C ARG A 49 3.09 -0.34 -14.84
N ASN A 50 3.28 -1.15 -15.88
CA ASN A 50 3.94 -0.72 -17.12
C ASN A 50 2.87 -0.35 -18.16
N SER A 51 2.44 0.92 -18.16
CA SER A 51 1.44 1.44 -19.09
C SER A 51 2.12 2.13 -20.27
N GLY A 52 1.66 1.87 -21.49
CA GLY A 52 2.07 2.61 -22.69
C GLY A 52 1.43 4.02 -22.78
N SER A 53 0.46 4.33 -21.92
CA SER A 53 -0.23 5.63 -21.87
C SER A 53 -0.48 6.00 -20.39
N PRO A 54 0.56 6.41 -19.65
CA PRO A 54 0.40 6.84 -18.27
C PRO A 54 -0.42 8.15 -18.21
N ALA A 55 -1.29 8.26 -17.21
CA ALA A 55 -2.12 9.43 -16.96
C ALA A 55 -2.11 9.81 -15.48
N ASP A 56 -2.37 11.11 -15.22
CA ASP A 56 -2.58 11.58 -13.86
C ASP A 56 -3.74 10.83 -13.20
N SER A 57 -3.59 10.55 -11.94
CA SER A 57 -4.50 9.70 -11.15
C SER A 57 -4.50 8.21 -11.48
N ASP A 58 -3.64 7.71 -12.37
CA ASP A 58 -3.47 6.29 -12.61
C ASP A 58 -3.00 5.55 -11.34
N TYR A 59 -3.63 4.41 -11.04
CA TYR A 59 -3.17 3.51 -9.99
C TYR A 59 -1.95 2.72 -10.47
N LEU A 60 -0.90 2.67 -9.65
CA LEU A 60 0.34 1.91 -9.90
C LEU A 60 0.28 0.51 -9.28
N GLY A 61 -0.31 0.41 -8.09
CA GLY A 61 -0.48 -0.84 -7.37
C GLY A 61 -1.35 -0.67 -6.13
N GLN A 62 -1.82 -1.80 -5.57
CA GLN A 62 -2.65 -1.82 -4.37
C GLN A 62 -2.33 -3.00 -3.47
N ILE A 63 -2.35 -2.76 -2.17
CA ILE A 63 -2.42 -3.79 -1.13
C ILE A 63 -3.83 -3.74 -0.54
N LYS A 64 -4.57 -4.87 -0.57
CA LYS A 64 -5.95 -4.98 -0.09
C LYS A 64 -6.02 -5.87 1.14
N PHE A 65 -6.77 -5.42 2.14
CA PHE A 65 -7.11 -6.20 3.32
C PHE A 65 -8.57 -6.61 3.20
N LYS A 66 -8.81 -7.91 3.09
CA LYS A 66 -10.13 -8.50 2.87
C LYS A 66 -10.53 -9.37 4.06
N GLY A 67 -11.81 -9.51 4.27
CA GLY A 67 -12.42 -10.42 5.23
C GLY A 67 -13.85 -10.70 4.81
N GLU A 68 -14.53 -11.56 5.56
CA GLU A 68 -15.95 -11.83 5.39
C GLU A 68 -16.78 -10.97 6.35
N ASN A 69 -18.00 -10.63 5.96
CA ASN A 69 -18.99 -10.01 6.82
C ASN A 69 -19.88 -11.10 7.47
N ASP A 70 -20.87 -10.71 8.27
CA ASP A 70 -21.81 -11.61 8.95
C ASP A 70 -22.80 -12.34 8.02
N ALA A 71 -22.76 -12.03 6.72
CA ALA A 71 -23.53 -12.72 5.67
C ALA A 71 -22.62 -13.57 4.77
N ASP A 72 -21.39 -13.92 5.22
CA ASP A 72 -20.39 -14.72 4.50
C ASP A 72 -19.99 -14.11 3.13
N GLN A 73 -20.05 -12.78 3.00
CA GLN A 73 -19.67 -12.07 1.79
C GLN A 73 -18.23 -11.50 1.91
N GLU A 74 -17.40 -11.74 0.91
CA GLU A 74 -16.06 -11.14 0.87
C GLU A 74 -16.14 -9.62 0.73
N VAL A 75 -15.49 -8.89 1.63
CA VAL A 75 -15.44 -7.43 1.66
C VAL A 75 -13.98 -6.95 1.71
N VAL A 76 -13.66 -5.92 0.93
CA VAL A 76 -12.39 -5.19 1.07
C VAL A 76 -12.54 -4.13 2.15
N TYR A 77 -12.06 -4.40 3.36
CA TYR A 77 -12.18 -3.49 4.51
C TYR A 77 -11.25 -2.30 4.42
N SER A 78 -10.01 -2.53 3.93
CA SER A 78 -9.01 -1.47 3.79
C SER A 78 -8.11 -1.71 2.59
N LYS A 79 -7.53 -0.64 2.06
CA LYS A 79 -6.50 -0.72 1.02
C LYS A 79 -5.53 0.44 1.09
N ILE A 80 -4.28 0.15 0.69
CA ILE A 80 -3.23 1.13 0.45
C ILE A 80 -2.97 1.13 -1.05
N SER A 81 -2.96 2.29 -1.69
CA SER A 81 -2.80 2.42 -3.14
C SER A 81 -1.72 3.44 -3.47
N GLY A 82 -0.79 3.07 -4.36
CA GLY A 82 0.11 4.03 -5.00
C GLY A 82 -0.51 4.57 -6.28
N LYS A 83 -0.42 5.88 -6.50
CA LYS A 83 -0.97 6.58 -7.68
C LYS A 83 0.01 7.61 -8.22
N ILE A 84 -0.13 7.92 -9.49
CA ILE A 84 0.46 9.10 -10.13
C ILE A 84 -0.36 10.34 -9.73
N GLN A 85 0.27 11.40 -9.24
CA GLN A 85 -0.35 12.71 -9.08
C GLN A 85 -0.12 13.56 -10.33
N ASP A 86 1.14 13.67 -10.74
CA ASP A 86 1.57 14.31 -11.99
C ASP A 86 2.51 13.34 -12.72
N LYS A 87 2.27 13.13 -14.01
CA LYS A 87 3.06 12.25 -14.87
C LYS A 87 4.10 12.98 -15.71
N ALA A 88 4.13 14.33 -15.65
CA ALA A 88 4.96 15.15 -16.53
C ALA A 88 6.46 14.92 -16.23
N ASP A 89 7.25 14.66 -17.29
CA ASP A 89 8.68 14.41 -17.18
C ASP A 89 9.42 15.60 -16.54
N GLY A 90 10.18 15.31 -15.47
CA GLY A 90 10.91 16.29 -14.67
C GLY A 90 10.10 16.98 -13.57
N THR A 91 8.79 16.72 -13.47
CA THR A 91 7.91 17.24 -12.39
C THR A 91 6.98 16.18 -11.84
N GLU A 92 7.40 14.90 -11.89
CA GLU A 92 6.58 13.78 -11.47
C GLU A 92 6.24 13.86 -9.98
N ASP A 93 4.98 13.71 -9.65
CA ASP A 93 4.46 13.62 -8.29
C ASP A 93 3.71 12.34 -8.03
N GLY A 94 3.79 11.86 -6.79
CA GLY A 94 3.15 10.63 -6.32
C GLY A 94 2.13 10.86 -5.21
N ILE A 95 1.20 9.90 -5.08
CA ILE A 95 0.22 9.85 -3.99
C ILE A 95 0.22 8.45 -3.39
N ILE A 96 0.19 8.37 -2.05
CA ILE A 96 -0.29 7.19 -1.33
C ILE A 96 -1.70 7.48 -0.81
N GLU A 97 -2.67 6.64 -1.21
CA GLU A 97 -4.05 6.71 -0.71
C GLU A 97 -4.32 5.60 0.29
N PHE A 98 -4.94 5.96 1.41
CA PHE A 98 -5.53 5.04 2.38
C PHE A 98 -7.05 5.07 2.22
N SER A 99 -7.65 3.90 1.96
CA SER A 99 -9.09 3.77 1.87
C SER A 99 -9.59 2.75 2.89
N ASN A 100 -10.69 3.06 3.52
CA ASN A 100 -11.39 2.16 4.44
C ASN A 100 -12.85 2.05 4.03
N ILE A 101 -13.48 0.93 4.38
CA ILE A 101 -14.94 0.86 4.25
C ILE A 101 -15.58 1.72 5.35
N LYS A 102 -16.55 2.54 4.99
CA LYS A 102 -17.30 3.41 5.91
C LYS A 102 -18.78 3.29 5.55
N ASN A 103 -19.59 2.77 6.48
CA ASN A 103 -21.02 2.51 6.26
C ASN A 103 -21.30 1.71 4.97
N GLY A 104 -20.52 0.64 4.73
CA GLY A 104 -20.68 -0.24 3.55
C GLY A 104 -20.05 0.28 2.26
N ALA A 105 -19.49 1.49 2.22
CA ALA A 105 -18.89 2.09 1.03
C ALA A 105 -17.36 2.27 1.17
N ALA A 106 -16.61 1.92 0.13
CA ALA A 106 -15.18 2.19 0.08
C ALA A 106 -14.94 3.70 0.01
N THR A 107 -14.24 4.24 1.01
CA THR A 107 -14.03 5.68 1.21
C THR A 107 -12.55 5.97 1.37
N ILE A 108 -12.03 6.95 0.63
CA ILE A 108 -10.66 7.45 0.83
C ILE A 108 -10.65 8.26 2.12
N THR A 109 -9.89 7.82 3.12
CA THR A 109 -9.83 8.47 4.43
C THR A 109 -8.61 9.38 4.57
N ALA A 110 -7.49 9.03 3.90
CA ALA A 110 -6.29 9.88 3.90
C ALA A 110 -5.52 9.78 2.58
N ARG A 111 -4.77 10.84 2.28
CA ARG A 111 -3.76 10.90 1.22
C ARG A 111 -2.48 11.50 1.74
N LEU A 112 -1.37 10.84 1.45
CA LEU A 112 -0.04 11.42 1.56
C LEU A 112 0.40 11.81 0.15
N LYS A 113 0.56 13.10 -0.09
CA LYS A 113 1.04 13.70 -1.33
C LYS A 113 2.46 14.21 -1.17
N SER A 114 3.06 14.71 -2.23
CA SER A 114 4.42 15.27 -2.22
C SER A 114 4.57 16.44 -1.22
N ASP A 115 3.49 17.21 -1.01
CA ASP A 115 3.48 18.48 -0.26
C ASP A 115 2.65 18.46 1.03
N LYS A 116 1.80 17.44 1.25
CA LYS A 116 0.88 17.44 2.39
C LYS A 116 0.28 16.08 2.72
N LEU A 117 -0.23 15.98 3.96
CA LEU A 117 -1.16 14.94 4.39
C LEU A 117 -2.58 15.50 4.39
N GLU A 118 -3.49 14.88 3.66
CA GLU A 118 -4.92 15.21 3.64
C GLU A 118 -5.72 14.15 4.40
N LEU A 119 -6.58 14.60 5.32
CA LEU A 119 -7.66 13.78 5.88
C LEU A 119 -8.96 14.14 5.15
N LEU A 120 -9.68 13.13 4.66
CA LEU A 120 -10.78 13.29 3.72
C LEU A 120 -12.06 12.63 4.23
N ASN A 121 -13.19 13.04 3.67
CA ASN A 121 -14.49 12.41 3.90
C ASN A 121 -14.86 12.33 5.39
N SER A 122 -14.72 13.44 6.10
CA SER A 122 -14.99 13.54 7.54
C SER A 122 -14.16 12.57 8.40
N THR A 123 -12.91 12.35 8.02
CA THR A 123 -11.92 11.66 8.86
C THR A 123 -11.24 12.70 9.74
N SER A 124 -11.33 12.52 11.05
CA SER A 124 -10.72 13.40 12.03
C SER A 124 -9.29 12.97 12.34
N LEU A 125 -8.46 13.94 12.77
CA LEU A 125 -7.18 13.67 13.42
C LEU A 125 -7.43 13.66 14.94
N GLU A 126 -7.18 12.53 15.59
CA GLU A 126 -7.14 12.44 17.06
C GLU A 126 -5.69 12.26 17.49
N VAL A 127 -5.22 13.13 18.35
CA VAL A 127 -3.86 13.13 18.88
C VAL A 127 -3.91 12.98 20.40
N ALA A 128 -3.44 11.84 20.90
CA ALA A 128 -3.42 11.53 22.34
C ALA A 128 -2.32 12.29 23.11
N GLY A 129 -1.39 12.92 22.41
CA GLY A 129 -0.29 13.71 22.97
C GLY A 129 -0.27 15.14 22.43
N ASN A 130 0.87 15.80 22.56
CA ASN A 130 1.05 17.16 22.04
C ASN A 130 1.27 17.16 20.53
N ILE A 131 0.81 18.22 19.88
CA ILE A 131 1.23 18.59 18.53
C ILE A 131 2.31 19.66 18.71
N ASP A 132 3.54 19.36 18.29
CA ASP A 132 4.64 20.33 18.31
C ASP A 132 4.63 21.10 16.98
N ILE A 133 4.47 22.41 17.08
CA ILE A 133 4.45 23.32 15.94
C ILE A 133 5.62 24.27 16.13
N PRO A 134 6.62 24.29 15.20
CA PRO A 134 7.74 25.21 15.30
C PRO A 134 7.30 26.68 15.41
N ASP A 135 8.07 27.51 16.09
CA ASP A 135 7.74 28.91 16.39
C ASP A 135 7.46 29.78 15.14
N ASP A 136 8.00 29.40 13.99
CA ASP A 136 7.80 30.09 12.70
C ASP A 136 6.71 29.46 11.81
N ALA A 137 6.04 28.41 12.30
CA ALA A 137 4.94 27.74 11.60
C ALA A 137 3.58 28.28 12.03
N ILE A 138 2.62 28.21 11.10
CA ILE A 138 1.25 28.71 11.34
C ILE A 138 0.31 27.50 11.52
N LEU A 139 -0.34 27.39 12.69
CA LEU A 139 -1.52 26.55 12.83
C LEU A 139 -2.75 27.35 12.39
N ASN A 140 -3.28 27.03 11.21
CA ASN A 140 -4.52 27.63 10.72
C ASN A 140 -5.71 26.73 11.13
N ILE A 141 -6.50 27.21 12.09
CA ILE A 141 -7.74 26.56 12.53
C ILE A 141 -8.88 27.42 11.97
N GLY A 142 -9.40 26.99 10.80
CA GLY A 142 -10.51 27.66 10.12
C GLY A 142 -11.86 27.51 10.81
#